data_c1174c5d35c7a743a179c1fe15f8473a
#
_entry.id   c1174c5d35c7a743a179c1fe15f8473a
#
_cell.length_a   1.000
_cell.length_b   1.000
_cell.length_c   1.000
_cell.angle_alpha   90.00
_cell.angle_beta   90.00
_cell.angle_gamma   90.00
#
_symmetry.space_group_name_H-M   'P 1'
#
loop_
_entity.id
_entity.type
_entity.pdbx_description
1 polymer ?
#
loop_
_entity_poly.entity_id
_entity_poly.type
_entity_poly.pdbx_seq_one_letter_code
_entity_poly.pdbx_strand_id
1 'polypeptide(L)'
;AMAEALLGAGKNYAIVFGVIIGTGVGGGLILNRRIHHGRLFIAGEWGHQILYPNGRKCYCGKMGCVETYLSGPSLEKYWVELGGKPLSLEEIIESFEHNPNVEYLKWRKEYLANFGMALSNVINIVDPDAVILGGGVSNISFLYDEGIAAVRENIFSNKDDTPILPNKLGDSAGV
;
A
#
# COMPACT_ATOMS: atom_id res chain seq x y z
N ALA A 1 -3.39 -2.70 12.20
CA ALA A 1 -2.79 -1.40 12.52
C ALA A 1 -2.53 -1.24 14.03
N MET A 2 -3.55 -1.41 14.89
CA MET A 2 -3.41 -1.17 16.34
C MET A 2 -2.34 -2.06 16.99
N ALA A 3 -2.34 -3.37 16.72
CA ALA A 3 -1.34 -4.29 17.26
C ALA A 3 0.10 -3.86 16.89
N GLU A 4 0.33 -3.54 15.63
CA GLU A 4 1.63 -3.06 15.15
C GLU A 4 2.05 -1.73 15.80
N ALA A 5 1.12 -0.81 16.02
CA ALA A 5 1.39 0.46 16.67
C ALA A 5 1.69 0.34 18.17
N LEU A 6 1.20 -0.72 18.84
CA LEU A 6 1.42 -0.92 20.28
C LEU A 6 2.58 -1.86 20.59
N LEU A 7 2.73 -2.94 19.82
CA LEU A 7 3.59 -4.07 20.11
C LEU A 7 4.61 -4.38 19.00
N GLY A 8 4.35 -3.93 17.79
CA GLY A 8 5.14 -4.22 16.60
C GLY A 8 6.08 -3.11 16.18
N ALA A 9 6.19 -2.89 14.87
CA ALA A 9 7.10 -1.94 14.25
C ALA A 9 6.81 -0.48 14.65
N GLY A 10 5.55 -0.17 14.95
CA GLY A 10 5.09 1.18 15.29
C GLY A 10 5.22 1.60 16.75
N LYS A 11 5.71 0.74 17.65
CA LYS A 11 5.62 0.93 19.12
C LYS A 11 6.28 2.19 19.67
N ASN A 12 7.23 2.77 18.96
CA ASN A 12 7.99 3.95 19.36
C ASN A 12 7.49 5.26 18.73
N TYR A 13 6.42 5.21 17.95
CA TYR A 13 5.89 6.35 17.20
C TYR A 13 4.54 6.78 17.79
N ALA A 14 4.29 8.09 17.81
CA ALA A 14 3.05 8.66 18.34
C ALA A 14 1.92 8.63 17.30
N ILE A 15 2.25 8.93 16.04
CA ILE A 15 1.31 8.95 14.93
C ILE A 15 1.71 7.83 13.96
N VAL A 16 0.89 6.78 13.89
CA VAL A 16 1.16 5.63 13.01
C VAL A 16 0.02 5.47 12.02
N PHE A 17 0.35 5.39 10.74
CA PHE A 17 -0.58 4.96 9.72
C PHE A 17 -0.29 3.50 9.35
N GLY A 18 -1.16 2.61 9.80
CA GLY A 18 -1.08 1.18 9.44
C GLY A 18 -1.78 0.93 8.12
N VAL A 19 -1.08 0.32 7.19
CA VAL A 19 -1.53 -0.04 5.85
C VAL A 19 -1.71 -1.54 5.76
N ILE A 20 -2.78 -2.00 5.14
CA ILE A 20 -2.96 -3.40 4.76
C ILE A 20 -3.19 -3.44 3.25
N ILE A 21 -2.35 -4.22 2.56
CA ILE A 21 -2.47 -4.50 1.12
C ILE A 21 -2.46 -6.03 0.95
N GLY A 22 -3.60 -6.57 0.57
CA GLY A 22 -3.81 -8.01 0.37
C GLY A 22 -4.87 -8.23 -0.69
N THR A 23 -5.93 -9.00 -0.38
CA THR A 23 -7.12 -9.16 -1.26
C THR A 23 -7.83 -7.82 -1.48
N GLY A 24 -7.78 -6.92 -0.51
CA GLY A 24 -8.21 -5.53 -0.60
C GLY A 24 -7.12 -4.58 -0.13
N VAL A 25 -7.47 -3.28 -0.06
CA VAL A 25 -6.61 -2.24 0.48
C VAL A 25 -7.33 -1.47 1.56
N GLY A 26 -6.75 -1.42 2.73
CA GLY A 26 -7.29 -0.71 3.88
C GLY A 26 -6.20 -0.09 4.74
N GLY A 27 -6.60 0.60 5.78
CA GLY A 27 -5.65 1.19 6.72
C GLY A 27 -6.28 1.56 8.04
N GLY A 28 -5.47 2.11 8.91
CA GLY A 28 -5.92 2.61 10.20
C GLY A 28 -4.96 3.66 10.74
N LEU A 29 -5.51 4.71 11.31
CA LEU A 29 -4.77 5.79 11.91
C LEU A 29 -4.74 5.63 13.43
N ILE A 30 -3.54 5.61 13.98
CA ILE A 30 -3.30 5.53 15.42
C ILE A 30 -2.64 6.83 15.86
N LEU A 31 -3.27 7.51 16.81
CA LEU A 31 -2.80 8.76 17.40
C LEU A 31 -2.54 8.54 18.89
N ASN A 32 -1.31 8.74 19.34
CA ASN A 32 -0.94 8.59 20.75
C ASN A 32 -1.42 7.25 21.35
N ARG A 33 -1.14 6.14 20.66
CA ARG A 33 -1.49 4.76 21.06
C ARG A 33 -3.00 4.47 21.11
N ARG A 34 -3.84 5.31 20.47
CA ARG A 34 -5.29 5.14 20.36
C ARG A 34 -5.70 5.13 18.91
N ILE A 35 -6.60 4.22 18.56
CA ILE A 35 -7.15 4.19 17.21
C ILE A 35 -8.02 5.43 16.98
N HIS A 36 -7.80 6.11 15.87
CA HIS A 36 -8.64 7.21 15.43
C HIS A 36 -9.74 6.67 14.52
N HIS A 37 -10.94 6.56 15.04
CA HIS A 37 -12.06 6.02 14.27
C HIS A 37 -12.65 7.03 13.27
N GLY A 38 -12.47 8.32 13.51
CA GLY A 38 -13.20 9.36 12.79
C GLY A 38 -14.69 9.40 13.20
N ARG A 39 -15.42 10.36 12.65
CA ARG A 39 -16.84 10.56 12.99
C ARG A 39 -17.72 9.43 12.48
N LEU A 40 -17.41 8.85 11.32
CA LEU A 40 -18.20 7.82 10.65
C LEU A 40 -17.51 6.45 10.69
N PHE A 41 -16.50 6.29 11.53
CA PHE A 41 -15.68 5.06 11.63
C PHE A 41 -15.00 4.66 10.31
N ILE A 42 -14.68 5.64 9.47
CA ILE A 42 -14.00 5.44 8.18
C ILE A 42 -12.59 6.05 8.11
N ALA A 43 -12.03 6.43 9.25
CA ALA A 43 -10.66 6.94 9.27
C ALA A 43 -9.67 5.82 8.91
N GLY A 44 -8.98 5.98 7.80
CA GLY A 44 -8.08 4.96 7.26
C GLY A 44 -8.61 4.19 6.05
N GLU A 45 -9.81 4.48 5.56
CA GLU A 45 -10.38 3.91 4.32
C GLU A 45 -9.68 4.45 3.05
N TRP A 46 -8.35 4.52 3.08
CA TRP A 46 -7.53 5.06 1.99
C TRP A 46 -7.60 4.23 0.71
N GLY A 47 -7.93 2.92 0.82
CA GLY A 47 -8.16 2.05 -0.31
C GLY A 47 -9.29 2.52 -1.23
N HIS A 48 -10.22 3.31 -0.71
CA HIS A 48 -11.33 3.91 -1.47
C HIS A 48 -11.13 5.39 -1.82
N GLN A 49 -9.93 5.94 -1.53
CA GLN A 49 -9.50 7.22 -2.09
C GLN A 49 -9.38 7.11 -3.61
N ILE A 50 -9.82 8.14 -4.33
CA ILE A 50 -9.72 8.17 -5.79
C ILE A 50 -8.29 8.49 -6.20
N LEU A 51 -7.61 7.52 -6.81
CA LEU A 51 -6.28 7.70 -7.38
C LEU A 51 -6.37 8.26 -8.80
N TYR A 52 -7.28 7.71 -9.60
CA TYR A 52 -7.52 8.15 -10.96
C TYR A 52 -9.00 8.48 -11.20
N PRO A 53 -9.39 9.75 -11.35
CA PRO A 53 -10.74 10.11 -11.78
C PRO A 53 -11.11 9.35 -13.06
N ASN A 54 -12.30 8.73 -13.09
CA ASN A 54 -12.78 7.91 -14.21
C ASN A 54 -11.92 6.65 -14.50
N GLY A 55 -11.09 6.20 -13.55
CA GLY A 55 -10.28 4.99 -13.68
C GLY A 55 -11.08 3.70 -13.55
N ARG A 56 -10.46 2.64 -13.01
CA ARG A 56 -11.06 1.31 -12.87
C ARG A 56 -12.29 1.33 -11.95
N LYS A 57 -13.33 0.56 -12.32
CA LYS A 57 -14.54 0.43 -11.49
C LYS A 57 -14.22 -0.30 -10.19
N CYS A 58 -14.62 0.27 -9.06
CA CYS A 58 -14.50 -0.34 -7.75
C CYS A 58 -15.84 -0.95 -7.31
N TYR A 59 -15.79 -1.99 -6.48
CA TYR A 59 -17.00 -2.61 -5.91
C TYR A 59 -17.79 -1.66 -5.02
N CYS A 60 -17.15 -0.63 -4.44
CA CYS A 60 -17.83 0.40 -3.64
C CYS A 60 -18.76 1.32 -4.48
N GLY A 61 -18.85 1.10 -5.78
CA GLY A 61 -19.66 1.86 -6.73
C GLY A 61 -18.97 3.09 -7.33
N LYS A 62 -17.76 3.43 -6.88
CA LYS A 62 -16.97 4.56 -7.41
C LYS A 62 -15.98 4.10 -8.48
N MET A 63 -15.31 5.07 -9.11
CA MET A 63 -14.28 4.82 -10.12
C MET A 63 -12.92 5.26 -9.59
N GLY A 64 -11.87 4.48 -9.94
CA GLY A 64 -10.47 4.86 -9.72
C GLY A 64 -9.95 4.77 -8.30
N CYS A 65 -10.58 3.98 -7.44
CA CYS A 65 -10.14 3.76 -6.07
C CYS A 65 -8.74 3.14 -6.03
N VAL A 66 -7.90 3.52 -5.05
CA VAL A 66 -6.56 2.98 -4.79
C VAL A 66 -6.54 1.44 -4.81
N GLU A 67 -7.52 0.79 -4.20
CA GLU A 67 -7.63 -0.67 -4.14
C GLU A 67 -7.62 -1.32 -5.52
N THR A 68 -8.22 -0.69 -6.52
CA THR A 68 -8.28 -1.24 -7.88
C THR A 68 -6.94 -1.21 -8.62
N TYR A 69 -5.90 -0.66 -7.99
CA TYR A 69 -4.54 -0.58 -8.52
C TYR A 69 -3.50 -1.28 -7.63
N LEU A 70 -3.76 -1.37 -6.31
CA LEU A 70 -2.75 -1.86 -5.36
C LEU A 70 -3.06 -3.23 -4.76
N SER A 71 -4.32 -3.71 -4.78
CA SER A 71 -4.64 -5.03 -4.22
C SER A 71 -4.05 -6.17 -5.04
N GLY A 72 -3.77 -7.32 -4.40
CA GLY A 72 -3.26 -8.51 -5.06
C GLY A 72 -4.07 -8.91 -6.30
N PRO A 73 -5.41 -9.09 -6.19
CA PRO A 73 -6.25 -9.41 -7.35
C PRO A 73 -6.19 -8.35 -8.46
N SER A 74 -6.01 -7.08 -8.12
CA SER A 74 -5.87 -6.02 -9.13
C SER A 74 -4.53 -6.09 -9.87
N LEU A 75 -3.48 -6.50 -9.17
CA LEU A 75 -2.14 -6.70 -9.74
C LEU A 75 -2.10 -7.94 -10.66
N GLU A 76 -2.72 -9.03 -10.25
CA GLU A 76 -2.87 -10.25 -11.07
C GLU A 76 -3.66 -9.97 -12.35
N LYS A 77 -4.77 -9.24 -12.21
CA LYS A 77 -5.58 -8.81 -13.38
C LYS A 77 -4.77 -7.95 -14.33
N TYR A 78 -4.03 -6.97 -13.81
CA TYR A 78 -3.21 -6.09 -14.64
C TYR A 78 -2.08 -6.85 -15.35
N TRP A 79 -1.49 -7.84 -14.70
CA TRP A 79 -0.52 -8.74 -15.34
C TRP A 79 -1.11 -9.44 -16.59
N VAL A 80 -2.33 -9.95 -16.50
CA VAL A 80 -3.03 -10.57 -17.65
C VAL A 80 -3.36 -9.54 -18.74
N GLU A 81 -3.77 -8.33 -18.36
CA GLU A 81 -4.01 -7.20 -19.29
C GLU A 81 -2.75 -6.83 -20.11
N LEU A 82 -1.55 -7.03 -19.55
CA LEU A 82 -0.27 -6.83 -20.25
C LEU A 82 0.14 -8.01 -21.15
N GLY A 83 -0.64 -9.08 -21.20
CA GLY A 83 -0.35 -10.28 -21.99
C GLY A 83 0.30 -11.41 -21.21
N GLY A 84 0.46 -11.28 -19.89
CA GLY A 84 0.92 -12.35 -19.01
C GLY A 84 -0.10 -13.49 -18.92
N LYS A 85 0.40 -14.70 -18.65
CA LYS A 85 -0.48 -15.84 -18.35
C LYS A 85 -1.13 -15.63 -16.98
N PRO A 86 -2.35 -16.16 -16.73
CA PRO A 86 -2.95 -16.11 -15.40
C PRO A 86 -2.04 -16.81 -14.37
N LEU A 87 -1.51 -16.04 -13.45
CA LEU A 87 -0.64 -16.45 -12.35
C LEU A 87 -1.08 -15.69 -11.08
N SER A 88 -0.86 -16.28 -9.91
CA SER A 88 -0.96 -15.56 -8.64
C SER A 88 0.14 -14.50 -8.53
N LEU A 89 -0.07 -13.52 -7.66
CA LEU A 89 0.93 -12.47 -7.43
C LEU A 89 2.30 -13.06 -7.00
N GLU A 90 2.27 -14.08 -6.14
CA GLU A 90 3.46 -14.79 -5.67
C GLU A 90 4.20 -15.44 -6.85
N GLU A 91 3.49 -16.19 -7.71
CA GLU A 91 4.08 -16.81 -8.90
C GLU A 91 4.64 -15.76 -9.89
N ILE A 92 4.00 -14.59 -10.05
CA ILE A 92 4.52 -13.51 -10.89
C ILE A 92 5.87 -13.03 -10.34
N ILE A 93 5.95 -12.75 -9.04
CA ILE A 93 7.19 -12.29 -8.40
C ILE A 93 8.28 -13.35 -8.52
N GLU A 94 8.03 -14.59 -8.10
CA GLU A 94 9.00 -15.68 -8.15
C GLU A 94 9.53 -15.96 -9.56
N SER A 95 8.65 -15.87 -10.57
CA SER A 95 9.04 -16.18 -11.95
C SER A 95 9.86 -15.08 -12.63
N PHE A 96 9.65 -13.81 -12.27
CA PHE A 96 10.17 -12.69 -13.07
C PHE A 96 11.04 -11.70 -12.29
N GLU A 97 11.11 -11.74 -10.97
CA GLU A 97 11.92 -10.78 -10.20
C GLU A 97 13.41 -10.86 -10.55
N HIS A 98 13.94 -12.06 -10.74
CA HIS A 98 15.36 -12.28 -11.04
C HIS A 98 15.69 -12.32 -12.54
N ASN A 99 14.70 -12.51 -13.40
CA ASN A 99 14.85 -12.52 -14.85
C ASN A 99 13.64 -11.83 -15.52
N PRO A 100 13.53 -10.50 -15.40
CA PRO A 100 12.35 -9.77 -15.82
C PRO A 100 12.21 -9.73 -17.34
N ASN A 101 10.98 -9.98 -17.82
CA ASN A 101 10.57 -9.69 -19.18
C ASN A 101 10.01 -8.26 -19.30
N VAL A 102 9.66 -7.84 -20.52
CA VAL A 102 9.17 -6.48 -20.80
C VAL A 102 7.83 -6.22 -20.08
N GLU A 103 6.95 -7.21 -20.04
CA GLU A 103 5.64 -7.14 -19.38
C GLU A 103 5.82 -6.93 -17.87
N TYR A 104 6.73 -7.69 -17.24
CA TYR A 104 7.03 -7.57 -15.81
C TYR A 104 7.61 -6.19 -15.46
N LEU A 105 8.54 -5.70 -16.26
CA LEU A 105 9.12 -4.36 -16.04
C LEU A 105 8.07 -3.26 -16.13
N LYS A 106 7.14 -3.36 -17.09
CA LYS A 106 6.02 -2.41 -17.22
C LYS A 106 5.06 -2.52 -16.05
N TRP A 107 4.69 -3.74 -15.66
CA TRP A 107 3.82 -4.05 -14.54
C TRP A 107 4.38 -3.49 -13.23
N ARG A 108 5.65 -3.78 -12.93
CA ARG A 108 6.35 -3.30 -11.73
C ARG A 108 6.42 -1.78 -11.68
N LYS A 109 6.82 -1.14 -12.79
CA LYS A 109 6.91 0.32 -12.89
C LYS A 109 5.57 1.00 -12.60
N GLU A 110 4.48 0.50 -13.17
CA GLU A 110 3.16 1.08 -12.95
C GLU A 110 2.66 0.84 -11.53
N TYR A 111 2.91 -0.34 -10.97
CA TYR A 111 2.60 -0.63 -9.58
C TYR A 111 3.32 0.33 -8.61
N LEU A 112 4.63 0.51 -8.78
CA LEU A 112 5.43 1.42 -7.97
C LEU A 112 4.94 2.87 -8.08
N ALA A 113 4.61 3.34 -9.28
CA ALA A 113 4.06 4.68 -9.47
C ALA A 113 2.71 4.86 -8.75
N ASN A 114 1.82 3.87 -8.86
CA ASN A 114 0.53 3.88 -8.18
C ASN A 114 0.69 3.85 -6.65
N PHE A 115 1.59 3.02 -6.14
CA PHE A 115 1.92 2.95 -4.71
C PHE A 115 2.47 4.29 -4.21
N GLY A 116 3.42 4.87 -4.95
CA GLY A 116 4.01 6.17 -4.63
C GLY A 116 2.97 7.26 -4.52
N MET A 117 2.14 7.44 -5.54
CA MET A 117 1.07 8.45 -5.54
C MET A 117 0.03 8.23 -4.43
N ALA A 118 -0.39 6.98 -4.24
CA ALA A 118 -1.45 6.69 -3.26
C ALA A 118 -0.98 6.95 -1.83
N LEU A 119 0.22 6.48 -1.47
CA LEU A 119 0.72 6.60 -0.11
C LEU A 119 1.20 8.01 0.21
N SER A 120 1.80 8.72 -0.75
CA SER A 120 2.20 10.13 -0.56
C SER A 120 1.00 11.03 -0.27
N ASN A 121 -0.17 10.78 -0.84
CA ASN A 121 -1.39 11.53 -0.52
C ASN A 121 -1.76 11.39 0.97
N VAL A 122 -1.58 10.21 1.55
CA VAL A 122 -1.81 9.99 2.98
C VAL A 122 -0.76 10.73 3.81
N ILE A 123 0.51 10.60 3.44
CA ILE A 123 1.62 11.25 4.15
C ILE A 123 1.46 12.77 4.10
N ASN A 124 1.16 13.36 2.94
CA ASN A 124 0.96 14.80 2.79
C ASN A 124 -0.22 15.38 3.61
N ILE A 125 -1.19 14.54 4.01
CA ILE A 125 -2.37 14.99 4.79
C ILE A 125 -2.21 14.68 6.27
N VAL A 126 -1.68 13.50 6.60
CA VAL A 126 -1.63 12.98 7.98
C VAL A 126 -0.31 13.31 8.66
N ASP A 127 0.78 13.42 7.90
CA ASP A 127 2.17 13.61 8.38
C ASP A 127 2.50 12.63 9.52
N PRO A 128 2.41 11.29 9.28
CA PRO A 128 2.60 10.31 10.34
C PRO A 128 4.08 10.16 10.69
N ASP A 129 4.38 9.83 11.95
CA ASP A 129 5.75 9.50 12.39
C ASP A 129 6.26 8.19 11.76
N ALA A 130 5.36 7.30 11.38
CA ALA A 130 5.69 6.07 10.65
C ALA A 130 4.49 5.51 9.88
N VAL A 131 4.77 4.85 8.76
CA VAL A 131 3.84 3.99 8.02
C VAL A 131 4.25 2.54 8.21
N ILE A 132 3.31 1.66 8.56
CA ILE A 132 3.56 0.22 8.72
C ILE A 132 2.79 -0.53 7.64
N LEU A 133 3.50 -1.25 6.78
CA LEU A 133 2.90 -2.06 5.74
C LEU A 133 2.62 -3.48 6.24
N GLY A 134 1.43 -3.97 5.95
CA GLY A 134 0.99 -5.33 6.24
C GLY A 134 0.10 -5.90 5.13
N GLY A 135 -0.28 -7.16 5.28
CA GLY A 135 -0.97 -7.95 4.26
C GLY A 135 -0.01 -8.59 3.25
N GLY A 136 -0.46 -9.62 2.52
CA GLY A 136 0.41 -10.45 1.67
C GLY A 136 1.21 -9.68 0.62
N VAL A 137 0.67 -8.59 0.09
CA VAL A 137 1.37 -7.74 -0.89
C VAL A 137 2.55 -6.98 -0.25
N SER A 138 2.51 -6.73 1.07
CA SER A 138 3.63 -6.08 1.76
C SER A 138 4.91 -6.92 1.84
N ASN A 139 4.84 -8.21 1.50
CA ASN A 139 6.00 -9.09 1.44
C ASN A 139 6.86 -8.89 0.19
N ILE A 140 6.42 -8.06 -0.75
CA ILE A 140 7.19 -7.74 -1.96
C ILE A 140 8.39 -6.87 -1.59
N SER A 141 9.60 -7.40 -1.81
CA SER A 141 10.87 -6.80 -1.39
C SER A 141 11.09 -5.40 -1.94
N PHE A 142 10.85 -5.18 -3.21
CA PHE A 142 11.10 -3.90 -3.88
C PHE A 142 10.20 -2.74 -3.39
N LEU A 143 9.16 -3.02 -2.60
CA LEU A 143 8.37 -1.95 -1.95
C LEU A 143 9.19 -1.15 -0.93
N TYR A 144 10.18 -1.78 -0.31
CA TYR A 144 11.00 -1.15 0.74
C TYR A 144 12.22 -0.39 0.21
N ASP A 145 12.47 -0.47 -1.10
CA ASP A 145 13.51 0.29 -1.80
C ASP A 145 12.86 1.21 -2.86
N GLU A 146 12.47 0.65 -4.00
CA GLU A 146 11.89 1.40 -5.12
C GLU A 146 10.51 1.98 -4.78
N GLY A 147 9.71 1.26 -3.98
CA GLY A 147 8.42 1.75 -3.51
C GLY A 147 8.57 2.98 -2.62
N ILE A 148 9.52 2.96 -1.69
CA ILE A 148 9.86 4.13 -0.86
C ILE A 148 10.35 5.28 -1.74
N ALA A 149 11.22 5.02 -2.72
CA ALA A 149 11.68 6.05 -3.66
C ALA A 149 10.50 6.68 -4.42
N ALA A 150 9.56 5.87 -4.92
CA ALA A 150 8.37 6.36 -5.61
C ALA A 150 7.45 7.20 -4.69
N VAL A 151 7.35 6.86 -3.41
CA VAL A 151 6.63 7.68 -2.42
C VAL A 151 7.32 9.04 -2.26
N ARG A 152 8.64 9.04 -2.11
CA ARG A 152 9.49 10.23 -1.93
C ARG A 152 9.34 11.24 -3.05
N GLU A 153 9.25 10.77 -4.29
CA GLU A 153 9.03 11.64 -5.45
C GLU A 153 7.70 12.42 -5.41
N ASN A 154 6.75 11.99 -4.59
CA ASN A 154 5.40 12.55 -4.52
C ASN A 154 5.08 13.26 -3.20
N ILE A 155 5.98 13.24 -2.21
CA ILE A 155 5.81 13.94 -0.94
C ILE A 155 6.16 15.43 -1.12
N PHE A 156 5.41 16.31 -0.47
CA PHE A 156 5.64 17.77 -0.51
C PHE A 156 6.98 18.17 0.13
N SER A 157 7.45 17.42 1.13
CA SER A 157 8.69 17.74 1.87
C SER A 157 9.95 17.31 1.10
N ASN A 158 10.98 18.15 1.13
CA ASN A 158 12.33 17.80 0.70
C ASN A 158 13.13 17.04 1.78
N LYS A 159 12.58 16.95 3.01
CA LYS A 159 13.11 16.16 4.12
C LYS A 159 12.26 14.91 4.20
N ASP A 160 12.84 13.82 3.82
CA ASP A 160 12.18 12.55 3.74
C ASP A 160 12.52 11.72 4.98
N ASP A 161 11.71 11.89 6.01
CA ASP A 161 11.93 11.28 7.31
C ASP A 161 10.80 10.34 7.76
N THR A 162 9.69 10.20 7.02
CA THR A 162 8.63 9.27 7.41
C THR A 162 9.04 7.82 7.06
N PRO A 163 9.43 7.01 8.05
CA PRO A 163 9.82 5.62 7.81
C PRO A 163 8.63 4.79 7.35
N ILE A 164 8.81 4.04 6.27
CA ILE A 164 7.88 3.03 5.77
C ILE A 164 8.47 1.67 6.14
N LEU A 165 7.83 0.97 7.06
CA LEU A 165 8.37 -0.21 7.72
C LEU A 165 7.52 -1.45 7.45
N PRO A 166 8.13 -2.63 7.35
CA PRO A 166 7.39 -3.89 7.33
C PRO A 166 6.71 -4.15 8.70
N ASN A 167 5.61 -4.86 8.67
CA ASN A 167 4.98 -5.37 9.90
C ASN A 167 5.94 -6.34 10.63
N LYS A 168 5.78 -6.48 11.95
CA LYS A 168 6.56 -7.40 12.79
C LYS A 168 5.75 -8.53 13.40
N LEU A 169 4.44 -8.40 13.43
CA LEU A 169 3.54 -9.34 14.11
C LEU A 169 2.89 -10.33 13.13
N GLY A 170 3.31 -10.30 11.85
CA GLY A 170 2.80 -11.15 10.79
C GLY A 170 1.55 -10.60 10.09
N ASP A 171 1.21 -11.20 8.96
CA ASP A 171 0.17 -10.72 8.06
C ASP A 171 -1.24 -10.76 8.66
N SER A 172 -1.43 -11.59 9.68
CA SER A 172 -2.71 -11.80 10.37
C SER A 172 -2.89 -10.95 11.63
N ALA A 173 -1.96 -10.06 11.96
CA ALA A 173 -2.02 -9.23 13.17
C ALA A 173 -3.20 -8.23 13.21
N GLY A 174 -4.05 -8.23 12.21
CA GLY A 174 -5.26 -7.41 12.10
C GLY A 174 -6.57 -8.18 12.25
N VAL A 175 -6.51 -9.48 12.52
CA VAL A 175 -7.68 -10.35 12.70
C VAL A 175 -7.97 -10.52 14.18
#